data_b21bd9303a18c4db06fa03f24386654b
#
_entry.id   b21bd9303a18c4db06fa03f24386654b
#
_cell.length_a   1.000
_cell.length_b   1.000
_cell.length_c   1.000
_cell.angle_alpha   90.00
_cell.angle_beta   90.00
_cell.angle_gamma   90.00
#
_symmetry.space_group_name_H-M   'P 1'
#
loop_
_entity.id
_entity.type
_entity.pdbx_description
1 polymer ?
#
loop_
_entity_poly.entity_id
_entity_poly.type
_entity_poly.pdbx_seq_one_letter_code
_entity_poly.pdbx_strand_id
1 'polypeptide(L)'
;MSEMFEGFHSRSIEVEDASIFTRYGGAGPPVALLHGHPRTSATWHRVAPALVHRGFTVVCPDLRGYGQSRGPAPTPGHEAHSKRAVAGDVVSVMRSLGHHRFLLAGHDRGGAVALRLALDHPEAVSRIAVLDCLPISEHLSRVTAKFATQWWHWFFFAQPDIPERVINADPDGWYHGDPDSMGQENHDEWREAVRNPGVVRAMLEDYRAGLTVDRGHEESDRRAGKQIRCPALVLWSLRDDLEDLYGDPLGIWRDWAPDVRGHGIDSGHHVAEEAPDALTDALADFFHG
;
A
#
# COMPACT_ATOMS: atom_id res chain seq x y z
N MET A 1 7.04 26.05 -6.47
CA MET A 1 6.28 25.29 -5.46
C MET A 1 5.61 24.18 -6.24
N SER A 2 5.68 22.94 -5.77
CA SER A 2 5.06 21.80 -6.44
C SER A 2 3.53 22.01 -6.50
N GLU A 3 2.92 21.79 -7.69
CA GLU A 3 1.47 21.84 -7.84
C GLU A 3 0.82 20.57 -7.27
N MET A 4 1.60 19.49 -7.10
CA MET A 4 1.12 18.30 -6.40
C MET A 4 0.85 18.63 -4.93
N PHE A 5 -0.26 18.17 -4.39
CA PHE A 5 -0.63 18.34 -2.99
C PHE A 5 -0.76 19.81 -2.53
N GLU A 6 -1.40 20.66 -3.36
CA GLU A 6 -1.70 22.02 -2.96
C GLU A 6 -2.43 22.05 -1.60
N GLY A 7 -1.95 22.90 -0.68
CA GLY A 7 -2.49 23.02 0.68
C GLY A 7 -2.06 21.93 1.66
N PHE A 8 -1.19 20.99 1.24
CA PHE A 8 -0.62 19.99 2.13
C PHE A 8 0.69 20.47 2.78
N HIS A 9 0.94 19.94 3.95
CA HIS A 9 2.25 19.99 4.61
C HIS A 9 2.98 18.67 4.36
N SER A 10 4.32 18.71 4.44
CA SER A 10 5.16 17.51 4.44
C SER A 10 6.25 17.59 5.49
N ARG A 11 6.55 16.47 6.11
CA ARG A 11 7.68 16.32 7.03
C ARG A 11 8.05 14.84 7.21
N SER A 12 9.29 14.61 7.65
CA SER A 12 9.68 13.31 8.19
C SER A 12 9.25 13.22 9.65
N ILE A 13 8.65 12.11 10.02
CA ILE A 13 8.19 11.80 11.37
C ILE A 13 9.04 10.63 11.88
N GLU A 14 9.78 10.88 12.98
CA GLU A 14 10.54 9.83 13.63
C GLU A 14 9.60 8.89 14.37
N VAL A 15 9.76 7.60 14.11
CA VAL A 15 9.06 6.49 14.77
C VAL A 15 10.11 5.60 15.46
N GLU A 16 9.75 4.43 15.97
CA GLU A 16 10.63 3.63 16.82
C GLU A 16 12.04 3.38 16.22
N ASP A 17 12.10 2.91 14.96
CA ASP A 17 13.35 2.57 14.27
C ASP A 17 13.39 3.05 12.81
N ALA A 18 12.48 3.98 12.45
CA ALA A 18 12.36 4.53 11.10
C ALA A 18 12.04 6.03 11.11
N SER A 19 12.31 6.68 9.98
CA SER A 19 11.93 8.07 9.70
C SER A 19 10.97 8.05 8.51
N ILE A 20 9.71 8.42 8.74
CA ILE A 20 8.61 8.28 7.77
C ILE A 20 8.27 9.64 7.18
N PHE A 21 8.62 9.83 5.91
CA PHE A 21 8.20 11.01 5.16
C PHE A 21 6.68 10.96 4.96
N THR A 22 6.01 12.06 5.29
CA THR A 22 4.54 12.08 5.33
C THR A 22 4.02 13.39 4.79
N ARG A 23 3.07 13.31 3.85
CA ARG A 23 2.25 14.42 3.38
C ARG A 23 0.92 14.40 4.11
N TYR A 24 0.44 15.56 4.56
CA TYR A 24 -0.85 15.65 5.26
C TYR A 24 -1.50 17.00 5.07
N GLY A 25 -2.84 17.00 5.00
CA GLY A 25 -3.61 18.23 4.78
C GLY A 25 -5.10 18.03 5.03
N GLY A 26 -5.85 19.12 4.99
CA GLY A 26 -7.30 19.12 5.16
C GLY A 26 -7.75 19.24 6.61
N ALA A 27 -9.07 19.17 6.80
CA ALA A 27 -9.75 19.22 8.09
C ALA A 27 -10.98 18.29 8.07
N GLY A 28 -11.19 17.52 9.13
CA GLY A 28 -12.28 16.54 9.27
C GLY A 28 -11.80 15.16 9.65
N PRO A 29 -12.59 14.10 9.43
CA PRO A 29 -12.21 12.74 9.76
C PRO A 29 -10.87 12.34 9.12
N PRO A 30 -9.91 11.80 9.89
CA PRO A 30 -8.59 11.46 9.36
C PRO A 30 -8.62 10.18 8.52
N VAL A 31 -7.94 10.22 7.38
CA VAL A 31 -7.74 9.11 6.44
C VAL A 31 -6.25 8.90 6.22
N ALA A 32 -5.75 7.69 6.40
CA ALA A 32 -4.41 7.29 5.96
C ALA A 32 -4.50 6.61 4.58
N LEU A 33 -3.71 7.06 3.62
CA LEU A 33 -3.60 6.50 2.27
C LEU A 33 -2.22 5.86 2.08
N LEU A 34 -2.18 4.54 1.94
CA LEU A 34 -0.96 3.74 1.83
C LEU A 34 -0.72 3.31 0.38
N HIS A 35 0.40 3.74 -0.20
CA HIS A 35 0.81 3.35 -1.55
C HIS A 35 1.34 1.91 -1.62
N GLY A 36 1.52 1.41 -2.83
CA GLY A 36 2.13 0.11 -3.11
C GLY A 36 3.48 0.20 -3.82
N HIS A 37 3.95 -0.94 -4.31
CA HIS A 37 5.18 -1.07 -5.07
C HIS A 37 4.95 -0.70 -6.55
N PRO A 38 5.87 -0.02 -7.21
CA PRO A 38 7.08 0.65 -6.70
C PRO A 38 6.86 2.16 -6.46
N ARG A 39 5.65 2.55 -6.05
CA ARG A 39 5.22 3.94 -5.91
C ARG A 39 5.69 4.55 -4.59
N THR A 40 5.46 5.86 -4.45
CA THR A 40 5.58 6.66 -3.24
C THR A 40 4.23 7.26 -2.87
N SER A 41 4.15 8.03 -1.80
CA SER A 41 2.93 8.77 -1.45
C SER A 41 2.48 9.74 -2.55
N ALA A 42 3.36 10.08 -3.50
CA ALA A 42 3.03 10.94 -4.64
C ALA A 42 1.96 10.35 -5.57
N THR A 43 1.80 9.03 -5.61
CA THR A 43 0.71 8.36 -6.37
C THR A 43 -0.69 8.90 -6.00
N TRP A 44 -0.85 9.43 -4.79
CA TRP A 44 -2.11 9.97 -4.28
C TRP A 44 -2.38 11.43 -4.65
N HIS A 45 -1.52 12.07 -5.45
CA HIS A 45 -1.57 13.52 -5.73
C HIS A 45 -2.90 14.02 -6.34
N ARG A 46 -3.66 13.16 -7.00
CA ARG A 46 -5.00 13.49 -7.53
C ARG A 46 -6.11 13.15 -6.54
N VAL A 47 -5.99 12.04 -5.82
CA VAL A 47 -7.01 11.54 -4.89
C VAL A 47 -6.98 12.27 -3.54
N ALA A 48 -5.79 12.55 -2.99
CA ALA A 48 -5.67 13.14 -1.66
C ALA A 48 -6.25 14.58 -1.59
N PRO A 49 -5.94 15.50 -2.52
CA PRO A 49 -6.59 16.81 -2.54
C PRO A 49 -8.11 16.72 -2.77
N ALA A 50 -8.56 15.80 -3.61
CA ALA A 50 -9.97 15.58 -3.86
C ALA A 50 -10.72 15.11 -2.59
N LEU A 51 -10.12 14.21 -1.79
CA LEU A 51 -10.68 13.83 -0.49
C LEU A 51 -10.68 14.98 0.53
N VAL A 52 -9.66 15.85 0.51
CA VAL A 52 -9.67 17.09 1.32
C VAL A 52 -10.86 17.97 0.95
N HIS A 53 -11.14 18.15 -0.34
CA HIS A 53 -12.33 18.89 -0.80
C HIS A 53 -13.66 18.21 -0.40
N ARG A 54 -13.66 16.90 -0.15
CA ARG A 54 -14.80 16.15 0.41
C ARG A 54 -14.87 16.21 1.95
N GLY A 55 -14.01 17.00 2.61
CA GLY A 55 -14.05 17.25 4.05
C GLY A 55 -13.28 16.27 4.92
N PHE A 56 -12.25 15.61 4.38
CA PHE A 56 -11.37 14.73 5.14
C PHE A 56 -10.06 15.43 5.51
N THR A 57 -9.44 14.99 6.60
CA THR A 57 -7.99 15.16 6.83
C THR A 57 -7.30 13.97 6.18
N VAL A 58 -6.36 14.20 5.28
CA VAL A 58 -5.68 13.12 4.55
C VAL A 58 -4.21 13.06 4.93
N VAL A 59 -3.70 11.85 5.17
CA VAL A 59 -2.31 11.56 5.53
C VAL A 59 -1.77 10.50 4.57
N CYS A 60 -0.73 10.84 3.82
CA CYS A 60 -0.08 9.98 2.84
C CYS A 60 1.39 9.77 3.24
N PRO A 61 1.74 8.73 3.99
CA PRO A 61 3.13 8.41 4.27
C PRO A 61 3.78 7.71 3.06
N ASP A 62 5.07 7.94 2.84
CA ASP A 62 5.91 6.97 2.15
C ASP A 62 6.11 5.78 3.09
N LEU A 63 5.83 4.56 2.64
CA LEU A 63 6.04 3.39 3.48
C LEU A 63 7.52 3.22 3.84
N ARG A 64 7.81 2.54 4.95
CA ARG A 64 9.17 2.25 5.42
C ARG A 64 10.10 1.82 4.29
N GLY A 65 11.16 2.59 4.04
CA GLY A 65 12.17 2.31 3.02
C GLY A 65 11.77 2.64 1.58
N TYR A 66 10.55 3.13 1.35
CA TYR A 66 10.11 3.67 0.06
C TYR A 66 10.31 5.18 0.01
N GLY A 67 10.44 5.72 -1.20
CA GLY A 67 10.48 7.16 -1.43
C GLY A 67 11.54 7.87 -0.60
N GLN A 68 11.10 8.83 0.20
CA GLN A 68 11.94 9.60 1.11
C GLN A 68 11.99 9.01 2.53
N SER A 69 11.20 7.95 2.81
CA SER A 69 11.23 7.27 4.11
C SER A 69 12.46 6.38 4.27
N ARG A 70 12.91 6.23 5.50
CA ARG A 70 14.07 5.41 5.85
C ARG A 70 13.68 4.42 6.94
N GLY A 71 14.16 3.19 6.81
CA GLY A 71 14.00 2.13 7.79
C GLY A 71 15.32 1.57 8.25
N PRO A 72 15.30 0.61 9.18
CA PRO A 72 16.50 -0.08 9.65
C PRO A 72 17.12 -0.94 8.55
N ALA A 73 18.32 -1.42 8.80
CA ALA A 73 18.95 -2.42 7.95
C ALA A 73 18.11 -3.72 7.94
N PRO A 74 18.13 -4.47 6.82
CA PRO A 74 17.47 -5.77 6.76
C PRO A 74 17.95 -6.73 7.85
N THR A 75 17.02 -7.52 8.38
CA THR A 75 17.31 -8.60 9.32
C THR A 75 17.26 -9.98 8.64
N PRO A 76 17.94 -10.99 9.13
CA PRO A 76 17.92 -12.33 8.50
C PRO A 76 16.54 -12.96 8.37
N GLY A 77 15.60 -12.62 9.25
CA GLY A 77 14.20 -13.06 9.22
C GLY A 77 13.25 -12.10 8.51
N HIS A 78 13.76 -10.98 7.99
CA HIS A 78 13.01 -9.92 7.29
C HIS A 78 11.97 -9.17 8.15
N GLU A 79 11.93 -9.37 9.48
CA GLU A 79 10.96 -8.77 10.40
C GLU A 79 10.95 -7.25 10.33
N ALA A 80 12.14 -6.65 10.13
CA ALA A 80 12.31 -5.20 10.05
C ALA A 80 11.51 -4.54 8.89
N HIS A 81 11.16 -5.31 7.85
CA HIS A 81 10.38 -4.85 6.71
C HIS A 81 9.02 -5.58 6.60
N SER A 82 8.61 -6.27 7.67
CA SER A 82 7.31 -6.94 7.70
C SER A 82 6.15 -5.95 7.68
N LYS A 83 5.01 -6.39 7.19
CA LYS A 83 3.76 -5.60 7.22
C LYS A 83 3.38 -5.19 8.64
N ARG A 84 3.77 -5.99 9.65
CA ARG A 84 3.56 -5.66 11.06
C ARG A 84 4.41 -4.47 11.50
N ALA A 85 5.69 -4.43 11.13
CA ALA A 85 6.56 -3.30 11.41
C ALA A 85 6.05 -2.02 10.73
N VAL A 86 5.73 -2.11 9.43
CA VAL A 86 5.19 -0.98 8.66
C VAL A 86 3.83 -0.51 9.20
N ALA A 87 2.95 -1.41 9.63
CA ALA A 87 1.68 -1.05 10.28
C ALA A 87 1.90 -0.27 11.58
N GLY A 88 2.90 -0.65 12.37
CA GLY A 88 3.33 0.09 13.57
C GLY A 88 3.80 1.51 13.26
N ASP A 89 4.53 1.69 12.15
CA ASP A 89 4.94 3.03 11.69
C ASP A 89 3.72 3.90 11.37
N VAL A 90 2.76 3.37 10.61
CA VAL A 90 1.54 4.11 10.23
C VAL A 90 0.77 4.54 11.47
N VAL A 91 0.59 3.65 12.45
CA VAL A 91 -0.07 3.98 13.72
C VAL A 91 0.68 5.09 14.45
N SER A 92 2.01 5.02 14.49
CA SER A 92 2.87 6.02 15.14
C SER A 92 2.82 7.37 14.44
N VAL A 93 2.83 7.39 13.09
CA VAL A 93 2.64 8.59 12.28
C VAL A 93 1.28 9.23 12.57
N MET A 94 0.20 8.46 12.51
CA MET A 94 -1.14 8.97 12.76
C MET A 94 -1.29 9.52 14.18
N ARG A 95 -0.75 8.85 15.19
CA ARG A 95 -0.73 9.31 16.58
C ARG A 95 0.08 10.61 16.76
N SER A 96 1.22 10.74 16.08
CA SER A 96 2.05 11.96 16.14
C SER A 96 1.34 13.19 15.56
N LEU A 97 0.39 12.95 14.64
CA LEU A 97 -0.49 13.98 14.06
C LEU A 97 -1.78 14.19 14.89
N GLY A 98 -1.94 13.51 16.03
CA GLY A 98 -3.11 13.62 16.90
C GLY A 98 -4.28 12.70 16.54
N HIS A 99 -4.09 11.75 15.61
CA HIS A 99 -5.14 10.87 15.12
C HIS A 99 -5.01 9.47 15.72
N HIS A 100 -5.77 9.18 16.77
CA HIS A 100 -5.75 7.87 17.45
C HIS A 100 -6.69 6.84 16.81
N ARG A 101 -7.70 7.30 16.08
CA ARG A 101 -8.62 6.48 15.29
C ARG A 101 -8.86 7.13 13.95
N PHE A 102 -8.75 6.36 12.88
CA PHE A 102 -8.75 6.88 11.51
C PHE A 102 -9.37 5.90 10.51
N LEU A 103 -9.70 6.42 9.36
CA LEU A 103 -10.06 5.70 8.15
C LEU A 103 -8.78 5.27 7.43
N LEU A 104 -8.80 4.15 6.75
CA LEU A 104 -7.59 3.56 6.16
C LEU A 104 -7.87 3.10 4.73
N ALA A 105 -7.04 3.51 3.78
CA ALA A 105 -7.02 2.91 2.46
C ALA A 105 -5.60 2.47 2.11
N GLY A 106 -5.45 1.30 1.48
CA GLY A 106 -4.16 0.78 1.05
C GLY A 106 -4.24 0.12 -0.31
N HIS A 107 -3.29 0.44 -1.19
CA HIS A 107 -3.15 -0.11 -2.52
C HIS A 107 -1.97 -1.08 -2.58
N ASP A 108 -2.14 -2.24 -3.24
CA ASP A 108 -1.09 -3.24 -3.47
C ASP A 108 -0.36 -3.62 -2.17
N ARG A 109 0.96 -3.39 -2.02
CA ARG A 109 1.72 -3.62 -0.78
C ARG A 109 1.16 -2.82 0.39
N GLY A 110 0.67 -1.59 0.14
CA GLY A 110 -0.05 -0.78 1.13
C GLY A 110 -1.37 -1.41 1.58
N GLY A 111 -2.04 -2.17 0.72
CA GLY A 111 -3.23 -2.95 1.07
C GLY A 111 -2.90 -4.11 2.03
N ALA A 112 -1.78 -4.79 1.83
CA ALA A 112 -1.29 -5.79 2.77
C ALA A 112 -0.90 -5.18 4.14
N VAL A 113 -0.32 -3.96 4.15
CA VAL A 113 -0.08 -3.20 5.38
C VAL A 113 -1.41 -2.83 6.06
N ALA A 114 -2.40 -2.36 5.28
CA ALA A 114 -3.71 -2.00 5.80
C ALA A 114 -4.43 -3.19 6.45
N LEU A 115 -4.40 -4.38 5.83
CA LEU A 115 -4.89 -5.61 6.41
C LEU A 115 -4.21 -5.89 7.76
N ARG A 116 -2.87 -5.86 7.79
CA ARG A 116 -2.09 -6.12 9.00
C ARG A 116 -2.42 -5.12 10.11
N LEU A 117 -2.56 -3.83 9.77
CA LEU A 117 -2.94 -2.79 10.71
C LEU A 117 -4.34 -3.02 11.29
N ALA A 118 -5.32 -3.33 10.45
CA ALA A 118 -6.68 -3.59 10.90
C ALA A 118 -6.79 -4.85 11.79
N LEU A 119 -5.94 -5.85 11.57
CA LEU A 119 -5.89 -7.06 12.40
C LEU A 119 -5.16 -6.84 13.73
N ASP A 120 -4.07 -6.08 13.75
CA ASP A 120 -3.24 -5.89 14.95
C ASP A 120 -3.67 -4.69 15.80
N HIS A 121 -4.30 -3.67 15.18
CA HIS A 121 -4.73 -2.43 15.83
C HIS A 121 -6.22 -2.11 15.53
N PRO A 122 -7.16 -3.04 15.83
CA PRO A 122 -8.59 -2.87 15.49
C PRO A 122 -9.23 -1.64 16.13
N GLU A 123 -8.65 -1.14 17.23
CA GLU A 123 -9.10 0.09 17.91
C GLU A 123 -8.75 1.36 17.11
N ALA A 124 -7.69 1.32 16.30
CA ALA A 124 -7.22 2.45 15.53
C ALA A 124 -7.97 2.63 14.20
N VAL A 125 -8.52 1.55 13.62
CA VAL A 125 -9.17 1.58 12.30
C VAL A 125 -10.69 1.65 12.44
N SER A 126 -11.30 2.70 11.89
CA SER A 126 -12.76 2.85 11.88
C SER A 126 -13.43 2.22 10.67
N ARG A 127 -12.79 2.27 9.51
CA ARG A 127 -13.16 1.63 8.23
C ARG A 127 -11.89 1.36 7.43
N ILE A 128 -11.86 0.30 6.64
CA ILE A 128 -10.72 -0.04 5.78
C ILE A 128 -11.17 -0.17 4.33
N ALA A 129 -10.41 0.43 3.41
CA ALA A 129 -10.50 0.18 1.98
C ALA A 129 -9.22 -0.49 1.49
N VAL A 130 -9.35 -1.54 0.69
CA VAL A 130 -8.23 -2.27 0.10
C VAL A 130 -8.35 -2.21 -1.41
N LEU A 131 -7.27 -1.80 -2.07
CA LEU A 131 -7.25 -1.53 -3.50
C LEU A 131 -6.32 -2.50 -4.21
N ASP A 132 -6.88 -3.23 -5.13
CA ASP A 132 -6.20 -4.13 -6.08
C ASP A 132 -5.19 -5.08 -5.43
N CYS A 133 -5.58 -5.72 -4.33
CA CYS A 133 -4.78 -6.78 -3.70
C CYS A 133 -5.63 -7.79 -2.94
N LEU A 134 -5.03 -8.93 -2.65
CA LEU A 134 -5.53 -9.95 -1.71
C LEU A 134 -4.52 -10.09 -0.56
N PRO A 135 -4.90 -10.74 0.54
CA PRO A 135 -3.94 -11.17 1.56
C PRO A 135 -2.82 -12.02 0.94
N ILE A 136 -1.59 -11.82 1.38
CA ILE A 136 -0.40 -12.49 0.82
C ILE A 136 -0.52 -14.02 0.88
N SER A 137 -1.03 -14.54 1.99
CA SER A 137 -1.24 -15.98 2.17
C SER A 137 -2.28 -16.55 1.20
N GLU A 138 -3.28 -15.76 0.81
CA GLU A 138 -4.29 -16.16 -0.17
C GLU A 138 -3.70 -16.26 -1.59
N HIS A 139 -2.82 -15.32 -1.97
CA HIS A 139 -2.04 -15.43 -3.20
C HIS A 139 -1.19 -16.70 -3.21
N LEU A 140 -0.40 -16.90 -2.16
CA LEU A 140 0.59 -17.98 -2.09
C LEU A 140 -0.05 -19.37 -1.96
N SER A 141 -1.22 -19.48 -1.35
CA SER A 141 -1.97 -20.75 -1.26
C SER A 141 -2.62 -21.15 -2.58
N ARG A 142 -2.77 -20.22 -3.53
CA ARG A 142 -3.40 -20.39 -4.85
C ARG A 142 -2.42 -20.29 -6.01
N VAL A 143 -1.13 -20.47 -5.76
CA VAL A 143 -0.10 -20.42 -6.81
C VAL A 143 -0.39 -21.47 -7.87
N THR A 144 -0.50 -21.02 -9.11
CA THR A 144 -0.65 -21.82 -10.31
C THR A 144 0.46 -21.49 -11.31
N ALA A 145 0.59 -22.23 -12.39
CA ALA A 145 1.51 -21.88 -13.48
C ALA A 145 1.17 -20.48 -14.04
N LYS A 146 -0.12 -20.13 -14.14
CA LYS A 146 -0.58 -18.81 -14.57
C LYS A 146 -0.08 -17.72 -13.63
N PHE A 147 -0.32 -17.83 -12.33
CA PHE A 147 0.20 -16.90 -11.31
C PHE A 147 1.73 -16.76 -11.41
N ALA A 148 2.45 -17.88 -11.44
CA ALA A 148 3.91 -17.86 -11.51
C ALA A 148 4.46 -17.21 -12.80
N THR A 149 3.67 -17.21 -13.88
CA THR A 149 4.03 -16.55 -15.14
C THR A 149 3.72 -15.05 -15.10
N GLN A 150 2.57 -14.65 -14.57
CA GLN A 150 2.16 -13.24 -14.50
C GLN A 150 2.88 -12.50 -13.37
N TRP A 151 2.97 -13.12 -12.19
CA TRP A 151 3.55 -12.52 -10.99
C TRP A 151 4.92 -13.12 -10.62
N TRP A 152 5.70 -13.52 -11.66
CA TRP A 152 7.02 -14.11 -11.52
C TRP A 152 7.98 -13.25 -10.68
N HIS A 153 7.79 -11.92 -10.71
CA HIS A 153 8.60 -10.97 -9.97
C HIS A 153 8.55 -11.19 -8.45
N TRP A 154 7.46 -11.72 -7.88
CA TRP A 154 7.40 -12.05 -6.46
C TRP A 154 8.49 -13.05 -6.07
N PHE A 155 8.68 -14.08 -6.88
CA PHE A 155 9.70 -15.11 -6.62
C PHE A 155 11.11 -14.63 -6.98
N PHE A 156 11.24 -13.80 -7.99
CA PHE A 156 12.50 -13.16 -8.35
C PHE A 156 12.96 -12.22 -7.24
N PHE A 157 12.12 -11.33 -6.76
CA PHE A 157 12.46 -10.38 -5.68
C PHE A 157 12.83 -11.06 -4.36
N ALA A 158 12.36 -12.26 -4.13
CA ALA A 158 12.73 -13.07 -2.97
C ALA A 158 14.17 -13.62 -3.02
N GLN A 159 14.79 -13.65 -4.22
CA GLN A 159 16.15 -14.15 -4.35
C GLN A 159 17.17 -13.18 -3.70
N PRO A 160 18.26 -13.70 -3.10
CA PRO A 160 19.33 -12.86 -2.57
C PRO A 160 20.19 -12.26 -3.70
N ASP A 161 20.63 -11.02 -3.55
CA ASP A 161 21.63 -10.30 -4.33
C ASP A 161 21.34 -10.08 -5.83
N ILE A 162 20.72 -11.02 -6.51
CA ILE A 162 20.50 -10.96 -7.96
C ILE A 162 19.51 -9.85 -8.34
N PRO A 163 18.34 -9.71 -7.67
CA PRO A 163 17.38 -8.67 -7.99
C PRO A 163 17.96 -7.26 -7.82
N GLU A 164 18.70 -7.00 -6.74
CA GLU A 164 19.35 -5.71 -6.51
C GLU A 164 20.31 -5.37 -7.66
N ARG A 165 21.11 -6.32 -8.11
CA ARG A 165 22.07 -6.09 -9.18
C ARG A 165 21.40 -5.83 -10.53
N VAL A 166 20.34 -6.58 -10.83
CA VAL A 166 19.60 -6.45 -12.09
C VAL A 166 18.87 -5.11 -12.14
N ILE A 167 18.15 -4.77 -11.09
CA ILE A 167 17.34 -3.53 -11.03
C ILE A 167 18.25 -2.30 -11.01
N ASN A 168 19.30 -2.29 -10.18
CA ASN A 168 20.22 -1.16 -10.09
C ASN A 168 21.08 -0.94 -11.36
N ALA A 169 21.19 -1.94 -12.23
CA ALA A 169 21.87 -1.78 -13.51
C ALA A 169 21.08 -0.90 -14.49
N ASP A 170 19.76 -0.99 -14.48
CA ASP A 170 18.86 -0.19 -15.31
C ASP A 170 17.47 -0.08 -14.65
N PRO A 171 17.30 0.76 -13.62
CA PRO A 171 16.03 0.89 -12.92
C PRO A 171 14.90 1.46 -13.78
N ASP A 172 15.21 2.35 -14.72
CA ASP A 172 14.21 2.90 -15.65
C ASP A 172 13.71 1.81 -16.61
N GLY A 173 14.61 0.99 -17.15
CA GLY A 173 14.26 -0.14 -17.99
C GLY A 173 13.52 -1.25 -17.25
N TRP A 174 13.72 -1.36 -15.94
CA TRP A 174 13.01 -2.34 -15.10
C TRP A 174 11.57 -1.91 -14.77
N TYR A 175 11.37 -0.68 -14.28
CA TYR A 175 10.08 -0.26 -13.71
C TYR A 175 9.12 0.41 -14.70
N HIS A 176 9.62 0.94 -15.82
CA HIS A 176 8.81 1.51 -16.93
C HIS A 176 7.74 2.52 -16.49
N GLY A 177 8.10 3.55 -15.71
CA GLY A 177 7.15 4.60 -15.36
C GLY A 177 6.72 5.43 -16.57
N ASP A 178 5.44 5.78 -16.63
CA ASP A 178 4.86 6.60 -17.71
C ASP A 178 4.41 7.97 -17.17
N PRO A 179 5.09 9.08 -17.53
CA PRO A 179 4.75 10.41 -17.06
C PRO A 179 3.36 10.89 -17.52
N ASP A 180 2.81 10.36 -18.63
CA ASP A 180 1.49 10.78 -19.11
C ASP A 180 0.38 10.27 -18.19
N SER A 181 0.48 9.05 -17.69
CA SER A 181 -0.47 8.47 -16.72
C SER A 181 -0.21 8.95 -15.29
N MET A 182 1.05 8.98 -14.88
CA MET A 182 1.46 9.36 -13.53
C MET A 182 1.32 10.86 -13.24
N GLY A 183 1.48 11.71 -14.26
CA GLY A 183 1.76 13.14 -14.09
C GLY A 183 3.25 13.38 -13.84
N GLN A 184 3.79 14.43 -14.46
CA GLN A 184 5.24 14.66 -14.54
C GLN A 184 5.93 14.72 -13.16
N GLU A 185 5.39 15.48 -12.20
CA GLU A 185 6.01 15.63 -10.87
C GLU A 185 6.00 14.31 -10.07
N ASN A 186 4.91 13.53 -10.15
CA ASN A 186 4.83 12.20 -9.52
C ASN A 186 5.84 11.25 -10.16
N HIS A 187 5.95 11.25 -11.49
CA HIS A 187 6.90 10.45 -12.23
C HIS A 187 8.35 10.79 -11.85
N ASP A 188 8.69 12.09 -11.75
CA ASP A 188 10.05 12.52 -11.42
C ASP A 188 10.44 12.10 -10.00
N GLU A 189 9.53 12.23 -9.02
CA GLU A 189 9.75 11.77 -7.63
C GLU A 189 9.89 10.25 -7.56
N TRP A 190 9.00 9.52 -8.22
CA TRP A 190 9.07 8.08 -8.32
C TRP A 190 10.41 7.63 -8.95
N ARG A 191 10.82 8.26 -10.04
CA ARG A 191 12.06 7.93 -10.76
C ARG A 191 13.30 8.19 -9.92
N GLU A 192 13.32 9.25 -9.13
CA GLU A 192 14.39 9.49 -8.15
C GLU A 192 14.45 8.37 -7.12
N ALA A 193 13.29 7.96 -6.59
CA ALA A 193 13.19 6.89 -5.60
C ALA A 193 13.70 5.54 -6.14
N VAL A 194 13.24 5.09 -7.30
CA VAL A 194 13.62 3.78 -7.85
C VAL A 194 15.07 3.71 -8.33
N ARG A 195 15.73 4.85 -8.51
CA ARG A 195 17.17 4.95 -8.81
C ARG A 195 18.06 4.93 -7.57
N ASN A 196 17.47 4.99 -6.38
CA ASN A 196 18.21 4.89 -5.13
C ASN A 196 18.39 3.41 -4.74
N PRO A 197 19.63 2.87 -4.72
CA PRO A 197 19.86 1.46 -4.38
C PRO A 197 19.37 1.07 -2.98
N GLY A 198 19.32 2.04 -2.04
CA GLY A 198 18.76 1.81 -0.69
C GLY A 198 17.25 1.59 -0.73
N VAL A 199 16.53 2.35 -1.55
CA VAL A 199 15.09 2.19 -1.78
C VAL A 199 14.81 0.86 -2.48
N VAL A 200 15.55 0.54 -3.56
CA VAL A 200 15.43 -0.74 -4.26
C VAL A 200 15.60 -1.90 -3.28
N ARG A 201 16.63 -1.87 -2.44
CA ARG A 201 16.86 -2.90 -1.43
C ARG A 201 15.70 -3.03 -0.45
N ALA A 202 15.16 -1.92 0.05
CA ALA A 202 14.03 -1.94 0.99
C ALA A 202 12.75 -2.47 0.33
N MET A 203 12.48 -2.11 -0.94
CA MET A 203 11.38 -2.68 -1.71
C MET A 203 11.51 -4.21 -1.85
N LEU A 204 12.70 -4.73 -2.10
CA LEU A 204 12.93 -6.17 -2.20
C LEU A 204 12.79 -6.87 -0.84
N GLU A 205 13.22 -6.23 0.25
CA GLU A 205 13.00 -6.76 1.61
C GLU A 205 11.51 -6.84 1.98
N ASP A 206 10.70 -5.90 1.52
CA ASP A 206 9.24 -5.96 1.66
C ASP A 206 8.64 -7.23 1.02
N TYR A 207 9.13 -7.63 -0.16
CA TYR A 207 8.72 -8.89 -0.82
C TYR A 207 9.27 -10.12 -0.09
N ARG A 208 10.52 -10.09 0.38
CA ARG A 208 11.12 -11.18 1.17
C ARG A 208 10.34 -11.41 2.46
N ALA A 209 9.99 -10.34 3.17
CA ALA A 209 9.11 -10.39 4.33
C ALA A 209 7.73 -10.98 3.96
N GLY A 210 7.16 -10.55 2.83
CA GLY A 210 5.89 -11.03 2.30
C GLY A 210 5.85 -12.55 2.13
N LEU A 211 6.88 -13.12 1.49
CA LEU A 211 6.94 -14.56 1.23
C LEU A 211 7.29 -15.39 2.48
N THR A 212 7.72 -14.77 3.55
CA THR A 212 8.20 -15.43 4.78
C THR A 212 7.37 -15.05 6.01
N VAL A 213 7.82 -14.05 6.76
CA VAL A 213 7.24 -13.67 8.05
C VAL A 213 5.79 -13.19 7.94
N ASP A 214 5.44 -12.41 6.94
CA ASP A 214 4.07 -11.90 6.78
C ASP A 214 3.09 -13.01 6.43
N ARG A 215 3.48 -13.90 5.50
CA ARG A 215 2.72 -15.13 5.23
C ARG A 215 2.48 -15.92 6.51
N GLY A 216 3.51 -16.12 7.33
CA GLY A 216 3.38 -16.83 8.61
C GLY A 216 2.42 -16.16 9.57
N HIS A 217 2.42 -14.82 9.64
CA HIS A 217 1.47 -14.05 10.43
C HIS A 217 0.03 -14.26 9.94
N GLU A 218 -0.22 -14.13 8.64
CA GLU A 218 -1.56 -14.31 8.07
C GLU A 218 -2.08 -15.74 8.25
N GLU A 219 -1.26 -16.76 7.99
CA GLU A 219 -1.62 -18.15 8.21
C GLU A 219 -1.96 -18.44 9.70
N SER A 220 -1.24 -17.80 10.64
CA SER A 220 -1.53 -17.90 12.06
C SER A 220 -2.87 -17.24 12.42
N ASP A 221 -3.13 -16.05 11.87
CA ASP A 221 -4.38 -15.32 12.08
C ASP A 221 -5.58 -16.12 11.52
N ARG A 222 -5.45 -16.73 10.33
CA ARG A 222 -6.46 -17.62 9.75
C ARG A 222 -6.77 -18.80 10.65
N ARG A 223 -5.75 -19.49 11.16
CA ARG A 223 -5.93 -20.62 12.10
C ARG A 223 -6.61 -20.19 13.38
N ALA A 224 -6.36 -18.96 13.84
CA ALA A 224 -6.99 -18.38 15.04
C ALA A 224 -8.40 -17.82 14.79
N GLY A 225 -8.87 -17.82 13.53
CA GLY A 225 -10.17 -17.20 13.16
C GLY A 225 -10.19 -15.69 13.34
N LYS A 226 -9.02 -15.02 13.28
CA LYS A 226 -8.91 -13.57 13.43
C LYS A 226 -9.41 -12.88 12.16
N GLN A 227 -10.28 -11.89 12.32
CA GLN A 227 -10.90 -11.16 11.23
C GLN A 227 -10.87 -9.65 11.48
N ILE A 228 -10.97 -8.86 10.41
CA ILE A 228 -11.18 -7.41 10.44
C ILE A 228 -12.52 -7.13 11.13
N ARG A 229 -12.53 -6.21 12.09
CA ARG A 229 -13.70 -5.90 12.93
C ARG A 229 -14.51 -4.69 12.48
N CYS A 230 -13.95 -3.87 11.61
CA CYS A 230 -14.61 -2.69 11.06
C CYS A 230 -15.15 -2.97 9.65
N PRO A 231 -16.07 -2.14 9.11
CA PRO A 231 -16.51 -2.26 7.73
C PRO A 231 -15.34 -2.19 6.76
N ALA A 232 -15.38 -3.02 5.71
CA ALA A 232 -14.34 -3.13 4.69
C ALA A 232 -14.90 -2.88 3.29
N LEU A 233 -14.13 -2.15 2.48
CA LEU A 233 -14.36 -1.95 1.05
C LEU A 233 -13.21 -2.58 0.29
N VAL A 234 -13.52 -3.41 -0.70
CA VAL A 234 -12.52 -4.01 -1.61
C VAL A 234 -12.80 -3.50 -3.02
N LEU A 235 -11.83 -2.81 -3.58
CA LEU A 235 -11.88 -2.33 -4.95
C LEU A 235 -10.76 -3.02 -5.75
N TRP A 236 -11.05 -3.43 -6.97
CA TRP A 236 -10.05 -4.05 -7.83
C TRP A 236 -10.10 -3.48 -9.24
N SER A 237 -9.01 -3.62 -9.96
CA SER A 237 -8.84 -3.14 -11.31
C SER A 237 -9.48 -4.12 -12.31
N LEU A 238 -10.40 -3.64 -13.14
CA LEU A 238 -11.05 -4.48 -14.16
C LEU A 238 -10.15 -4.76 -15.37
N ARG A 239 -9.06 -4.00 -15.54
CA ARG A 239 -8.08 -4.18 -16.62
C ARG A 239 -6.77 -4.81 -16.12
N ASP A 240 -6.71 -5.24 -14.86
CA ASP A 240 -5.62 -6.02 -14.29
C ASP A 240 -6.06 -7.48 -14.06
N ASP A 241 -5.29 -8.27 -13.38
CA ASP A 241 -5.36 -9.72 -13.42
C ASP A 241 -6.05 -10.41 -12.23
N LEU A 242 -6.57 -9.66 -11.23
CA LEU A 242 -7.17 -10.29 -10.04
C LEU A 242 -8.40 -11.15 -10.36
N GLU A 243 -9.32 -10.67 -11.22
CA GLU A 243 -10.45 -11.50 -11.64
C GLU A 243 -10.01 -12.69 -12.50
N ASP A 244 -9.03 -12.48 -13.35
CA ASP A 244 -8.48 -13.51 -14.23
C ASP A 244 -7.76 -14.63 -13.46
N LEU A 245 -7.11 -14.29 -12.34
CA LEU A 245 -6.39 -15.23 -11.47
C LEU A 245 -7.30 -15.93 -10.46
N TYR A 246 -8.30 -15.22 -9.91
CA TYR A 246 -9.03 -15.68 -8.72
C TYR A 246 -10.55 -15.77 -8.91
N GLY A 247 -11.10 -15.25 -10.00
CA GLY A 247 -12.53 -15.23 -10.31
C GLY A 247 -13.33 -14.23 -9.45
N ASP A 248 -13.39 -14.44 -8.16
CA ASP A 248 -14.13 -13.58 -7.21
C ASP A 248 -13.20 -13.07 -6.09
N PRO A 249 -12.53 -11.92 -6.28
CA PRO A 249 -11.70 -11.32 -5.25
C PRO A 249 -12.47 -11.03 -3.95
N LEU A 250 -13.72 -10.59 -4.07
CA LEU A 250 -14.56 -10.29 -2.91
C LEU A 250 -14.90 -11.57 -2.11
N GLY A 251 -15.09 -12.70 -2.79
CA GLY A 251 -15.30 -13.99 -2.13
C GLY A 251 -14.16 -14.39 -1.22
N ILE A 252 -12.91 -14.11 -1.64
CA ILE A 252 -11.73 -14.36 -0.81
C ILE A 252 -11.71 -13.43 0.41
N TRP A 253 -12.02 -12.14 0.22
CA TRP A 253 -12.04 -11.17 1.32
C TRP A 253 -13.11 -11.42 2.38
N ARG A 254 -14.24 -12.11 2.04
CA ARG A 254 -15.28 -12.50 3.02
C ARG A 254 -14.73 -13.36 4.15
N ASP A 255 -13.69 -14.12 3.90
CA ASP A 255 -13.01 -14.92 4.93
C ASP A 255 -12.24 -14.07 5.94
N TRP A 256 -11.80 -12.86 5.54
CA TRP A 256 -11.01 -11.93 6.34
C TRP A 256 -11.83 -10.80 6.97
N ALA A 257 -12.95 -10.44 6.34
CA ALA A 257 -13.80 -9.32 6.75
C ALA A 257 -15.28 -9.72 6.60
N PRO A 258 -16.00 -10.03 7.70
CA PRO A 258 -17.43 -10.39 7.64
C PRO A 258 -18.32 -9.26 7.08
N ASP A 259 -17.99 -8.00 7.37
CA ASP A 259 -18.67 -6.81 6.85
C ASP A 259 -17.85 -6.22 5.68
N VAL A 260 -17.84 -6.93 4.55
CA VAL A 260 -17.12 -6.52 3.36
C VAL A 260 -18.06 -6.29 2.18
N ARG A 261 -17.84 -5.19 1.47
CA ARG A 261 -18.43 -4.89 0.16
C ARG A 261 -17.36 -4.49 -0.83
N GLY A 262 -17.65 -4.53 -2.11
CA GLY A 262 -16.67 -4.15 -3.12
C GLY A 262 -17.18 -4.30 -4.54
N HIS A 263 -16.40 -3.73 -5.46
CA HIS A 263 -16.64 -3.78 -6.90
C HIS A 263 -15.36 -3.46 -7.68
N GLY A 264 -15.34 -3.82 -8.96
CA GLY A 264 -14.27 -3.46 -9.87
C GLY A 264 -14.33 -2.00 -10.29
N ILE A 265 -13.16 -1.39 -10.53
CA ILE A 265 -12.99 -0.07 -11.13
C ILE A 265 -12.38 -0.24 -12.53
N ASP A 266 -12.87 0.51 -13.52
CA ASP A 266 -12.29 0.51 -14.87
C ASP A 266 -10.94 1.23 -14.89
N SER A 267 -9.90 0.53 -14.48
CA SER A 267 -8.51 0.97 -14.41
C SER A 267 -7.56 -0.21 -14.60
N GLY A 268 -6.30 0.06 -14.87
CA GLY A 268 -5.21 -0.88 -14.62
C GLY A 268 -4.80 -0.85 -13.13
N HIS A 269 -3.66 -1.48 -12.81
CA HIS A 269 -3.19 -1.68 -11.44
C HIS A 269 -3.06 -0.39 -10.61
N HIS A 270 -2.62 0.71 -11.21
CA HIS A 270 -2.39 1.97 -10.49
C HIS A 270 -3.66 2.83 -10.42
N VAL A 271 -4.69 2.34 -9.73
CA VAL A 271 -6.06 2.92 -9.66
C VAL A 271 -6.05 4.42 -9.31
N ALA A 272 -5.19 4.87 -8.41
CA ALA A 272 -5.10 6.27 -7.98
C ALA A 272 -4.58 7.21 -9.09
N GLU A 273 -3.80 6.68 -10.02
CA GLU A 273 -3.25 7.41 -11.17
C GLU A 273 -4.19 7.33 -12.38
N GLU A 274 -4.81 6.17 -12.62
CA GLU A 274 -5.56 5.86 -13.82
C GLU A 274 -7.07 6.17 -13.72
N ALA A 275 -7.66 6.09 -12.53
CA ALA A 275 -9.07 6.36 -12.28
C ALA A 275 -9.30 7.18 -10.98
N PRO A 276 -8.61 8.35 -10.81
CA PRO A 276 -8.63 9.10 -9.55
C PRO A 276 -10.02 9.54 -9.12
N ASP A 277 -10.89 9.95 -10.06
CA ASP A 277 -12.24 10.42 -9.76
C ASP A 277 -13.13 9.28 -9.25
N ALA A 278 -13.15 8.14 -9.96
CA ALA A 278 -13.92 6.97 -9.55
C ALA A 278 -13.46 6.43 -8.19
N LEU A 279 -12.14 6.42 -7.97
CA LEU A 279 -11.58 6.01 -6.68
C LEU A 279 -11.94 6.99 -5.57
N THR A 280 -11.84 8.31 -5.81
CA THR A 280 -12.22 9.34 -4.83
C THR A 280 -13.68 9.21 -4.44
N ASP A 281 -14.58 9.04 -5.40
CA ASP A 281 -16.02 8.89 -5.14
C ASP A 281 -16.29 7.63 -4.31
N ALA A 282 -15.73 6.48 -4.69
CA ALA A 282 -15.91 5.23 -3.95
C ALA A 282 -15.38 5.31 -2.51
N LEU A 283 -14.21 5.93 -2.31
CA LEU A 283 -13.63 6.12 -0.97
C LEU A 283 -14.46 7.11 -0.13
N ALA A 284 -14.85 8.26 -0.70
CA ALA A 284 -15.63 9.27 0.02
C ALA A 284 -17.00 8.72 0.46
N ASP A 285 -17.72 8.06 -0.44
CA ASP A 285 -19.00 7.42 -0.14
C ASP A 285 -18.89 6.35 0.94
N PHE A 286 -17.83 5.55 0.88
CA PHE A 286 -17.59 4.53 1.89
C PHE A 286 -17.20 5.12 3.25
N PHE A 287 -16.41 6.17 3.28
CA PHE A 287 -15.90 6.77 4.50
C PHE A 287 -16.91 7.68 5.21
N HIS A 288 -17.86 8.25 4.50
CA HIS A 288 -18.96 9.01 5.10
C HIS A 288 -20.03 8.11 5.74
N GLY A 289 -20.19 6.88 5.31
CA GLY A 289 -21.07 5.96 5.97
C GLY A 289 -22.08 5.25 5.34
#